data_5867223d619e2f4713b6adfd357d91ba
#
_entry.id   5867223d619e2f4713b6adfd357d91ba
#
_cell.length_a   1.000
_cell.length_b   1.000
_cell.length_c   1.000
_cell.angle_alpha   90.00
_cell.angle_beta   90.00
_cell.angle_gamma   90.00
#
_symmetry.space_group_name_H-M   'P 1'
#
loop_
_entity.id
_entity.type
_entity.pdbx_description
1 polymer ?
#
loop_
_entity_poly.entity_id
_entity_poly.type
_entity_poly.pdbx_seq_one_letter_code
_entity_poly.pdbx_strand_id
1 'polypeptide(L)'
;MKKLILIFTAVLMLAGCAAQTPETTPTPETTPETTPEVTATPEATAATDGFTGPTVDSVTSASIVQEAYIQDYTPAGFTDSDKEKALFIIGDPRHNSVLWDMARTAMKHMEEKGMEVEMRDLYTMNFNPVLSAADFYYAKDGQGEPTADIKAEQDLVSQADHLIFVYPNWHDSEISIVKGYKEKVFAKKFAYQDGANGLEGLLKDKSYFTIMNCGYLGGGRGYIGDGVGIEDEKWDTYMNAFKVFDDDTSAFWGTTNYGRFVNDRTPGNESENYGEEIEQLRSDLNAFLDKVYFN
;
A
#
# COMPACT_ATOMS: atom_id res chain seq x y z
N MET A 1 -15.01 -44.94 39.69
CA MET A 1 -13.91 -44.52 38.83
C MET A 1 -13.52 -43.11 39.26
N LYS A 2 -12.32 -43.00 39.79
CA LYS A 2 -11.91 -41.88 40.65
C LYS A 2 -11.50 -40.66 39.82
N LYS A 3 -12.10 -39.49 40.09
CA LYS A 3 -11.69 -38.18 39.55
C LYS A 3 -10.47 -37.70 40.34
N LEU A 4 -9.40 -37.40 39.64
CA LEU A 4 -8.19 -36.79 40.20
C LEU A 4 -8.28 -35.27 40.02
N ILE A 5 -8.38 -34.54 41.13
CA ILE A 5 -8.35 -33.08 41.17
C ILE A 5 -6.91 -32.67 41.48
N LEU A 6 -6.27 -31.95 40.57
CA LEU A 6 -4.95 -31.36 40.79
C LEU A 6 -5.16 -29.92 41.31
N ILE A 7 -4.76 -29.70 42.53
CA ILE A 7 -4.73 -28.36 43.17
C ILE A 7 -3.32 -27.79 42.96
N PHE A 8 -3.23 -26.67 42.23
CA PHE A 8 -2.00 -25.88 42.15
C PHE A 8 -1.96 -24.86 43.30
N THR A 9 -1.01 -25.03 44.19
CA THR A 9 -0.74 -24.09 45.29
C THR A 9 0.24 -23.03 44.79
N ALA A 10 -0.18 -21.76 44.77
CA ALA A 10 0.69 -20.62 44.47
C ALA A 10 1.46 -20.24 45.74
N VAL A 11 2.78 -20.29 45.69
CA VAL A 11 3.67 -19.79 46.75
C VAL A 11 3.98 -18.31 46.46
N LEU A 12 3.52 -17.45 47.36
CA LEU A 12 3.80 -16.02 47.37
C LEU A 12 5.12 -15.78 48.10
N MET A 13 6.19 -15.37 47.40
CA MET A 13 7.41 -14.87 48.06
C MET A 13 7.32 -13.36 48.22
N LEU A 14 7.20 -12.92 49.46
CA LEU A 14 7.41 -11.54 49.90
C LEU A 14 8.91 -11.29 50.07
N ALA A 15 9.52 -10.47 49.24
CA ALA A 15 10.83 -9.91 49.46
C ALA A 15 10.70 -8.56 50.16
N GLY A 16 11.21 -8.48 51.40
CA GLY A 16 11.21 -7.25 52.21
C GLY A 16 12.27 -6.27 51.69
N CYS A 17 11.88 -5.03 51.47
CA CYS A 17 12.81 -3.91 51.28
C CYS A 17 13.29 -3.40 52.63
N ALA A 18 14.58 -3.55 52.93
CA ALA A 18 15.26 -2.84 54.01
C ALA A 18 15.61 -1.42 53.52
N ALA A 19 15.19 -0.41 54.30
CA ALA A 19 15.51 0.99 54.04
C ALA A 19 16.98 1.26 54.40
N GLN A 20 17.76 1.72 53.43
CA GLN A 20 19.09 2.30 53.64
C GLN A 20 18.99 3.81 53.75
N THR A 21 19.57 4.35 54.81
CA THR A 21 19.78 5.78 55.06
C THR A 21 20.75 6.37 54.05
N PRO A 22 20.53 7.58 53.53
CA PRO A 22 21.47 8.18 52.59
C PRO A 22 22.71 8.73 53.31
N GLU A 23 23.85 8.27 52.83
CA GLU A 23 25.17 8.79 53.17
C GLU A 23 25.42 10.09 52.42
N THR A 24 25.75 11.17 53.10
CA THR A 24 26.01 12.48 52.50
C THR A 24 27.38 12.49 51.83
N THR A 25 27.37 12.54 50.49
CA THR A 25 28.56 12.77 49.65
C THR A 25 28.83 14.27 49.54
N PRO A 26 30.08 14.75 49.64
CA PRO A 26 30.40 16.17 49.55
C PRO A 26 30.20 16.67 48.10
N THR A 27 29.62 17.85 47.98
CA THR A 27 29.39 18.57 46.71
C THR A 27 30.70 18.90 46.02
N PRO A 28 30.92 18.56 44.78
CA PRO A 28 32.04 19.07 44.01
C PRO A 28 31.82 20.54 43.62
N GLU A 29 32.86 21.33 43.75
CA GLU A 29 32.96 22.72 43.39
C GLU A 29 32.70 22.90 41.88
N THR A 30 31.70 23.69 41.53
CA THR A 30 31.32 23.96 40.12
C THR A 30 32.31 24.91 39.49
N THR A 31 33.15 24.37 38.60
CA THR A 31 33.86 25.18 37.59
C THR A 31 32.80 25.67 36.57
N PRO A 32 32.83 26.94 36.15
CA PRO A 32 31.87 27.41 35.14
C PRO A 32 32.13 26.71 33.80
N GLU A 33 31.26 25.81 33.44
CA GLU A 33 31.21 25.15 32.14
C GLU A 33 30.77 26.18 31.13
N THR A 34 31.67 26.54 30.19
CA THR A 34 31.33 27.33 29.04
C THR A 34 30.33 26.57 28.19
N THR A 35 29.08 27.01 28.21
CA THR A 35 28.02 26.51 27.32
C THR A 35 28.54 26.55 25.90
N PRO A 36 28.61 25.43 25.19
CA PRO A 36 28.91 25.48 23.75
C PRO A 36 27.78 26.27 23.10
N GLU A 37 28.19 27.28 22.34
CA GLU A 37 27.31 28.04 21.46
C GLU A 37 26.58 27.01 20.56
N VAL A 38 25.26 26.83 20.78
CA VAL A 38 24.41 26.02 19.93
C VAL A 38 24.44 26.69 18.59
N THR A 39 25.32 26.22 17.72
CA THR A 39 25.27 26.56 16.31
C THR A 39 23.87 26.22 15.86
N ALA A 40 23.09 27.21 15.50
CA ALA A 40 21.76 27.03 14.99
C ALA A 40 21.82 25.97 13.88
N THR A 41 21.20 24.83 14.16
CA THR A 41 20.94 23.86 13.09
C THR A 41 20.29 24.65 11.95
N PRO A 42 20.83 24.58 10.71
CA PRO A 42 20.17 25.27 9.63
C PRO A 42 18.72 24.86 9.67
N GLU A 43 17.86 25.86 9.80
CA GLU A 43 16.42 25.70 9.72
C GLU A 43 16.18 24.89 8.44
N ALA A 44 15.74 23.65 8.59
CA ALA A 44 15.35 22.86 7.45
C ALA A 44 14.25 23.69 6.80
N THR A 45 14.62 24.42 5.76
CA THR A 45 13.65 24.99 4.84
C THR A 45 12.77 23.82 4.50
N ALA A 46 11.54 23.86 5.00
CA ALA A 46 10.55 22.89 4.62
C ALA A 46 10.59 22.86 3.09
N ALA A 47 11.10 21.77 2.56
CA ALA A 47 11.07 21.55 1.13
C ALA A 47 9.57 21.47 0.82
N THR A 48 9.00 22.61 0.44
CA THR A 48 7.70 22.69 -0.19
C THR A 48 7.77 22.16 -1.62
N ASP A 49 8.97 21.76 -2.01
CA ASP A 49 9.23 21.20 -3.31
C ASP A 49 8.80 19.74 -3.26
N GLY A 50 7.72 19.47 -3.93
CA GLY A 50 7.21 18.13 -4.11
C GLY A 50 8.32 17.15 -4.52
N PHE A 51 8.08 15.89 -4.36
CA PHE A 51 8.97 14.83 -4.80
C PHE A 51 9.48 15.12 -6.23
N THR A 52 10.77 15.43 -6.35
CA THR A 52 11.44 15.70 -7.63
C THR A 52 12.07 14.42 -8.20
N GLY A 53 11.38 13.29 -8.06
CA GLY A 53 11.81 12.06 -8.71
C GLY A 53 11.84 12.22 -10.25
N PRO A 54 12.45 11.27 -10.96
CA PRO A 54 12.43 11.30 -12.41
C PRO A 54 10.98 11.32 -12.88
N THR A 55 10.65 12.30 -13.72
CA THR A 55 9.35 12.30 -14.39
C THR A 55 9.22 11.06 -15.26
N VAL A 56 8.00 10.65 -15.54
CA VAL A 56 7.72 9.51 -16.40
C VAL A 56 8.49 9.57 -17.71
N ASP A 57 8.57 10.76 -18.29
CA ASP A 57 9.26 11.04 -19.56
C ASP A 57 10.80 10.93 -19.47
N SER A 58 11.37 10.93 -18.25
CA SER A 58 12.81 10.77 -18.04
C SER A 58 13.23 9.32 -17.88
N VAL A 59 12.31 8.40 -17.73
CA VAL A 59 12.60 6.97 -17.68
C VAL A 59 12.72 6.43 -19.10
N THR A 60 13.81 6.79 -19.78
CA THR A 60 14.19 6.10 -21.00
C THR A 60 14.77 4.74 -20.61
N SER A 61 13.94 3.76 -20.51
CA SER A 61 14.42 2.43 -20.30
C SER A 61 14.91 1.87 -21.63
N ALA A 62 16.22 1.71 -21.73
CA ALA A 62 16.82 0.97 -22.83
C ALA A 62 16.36 -0.49 -22.88
N SER A 63 15.59 -0.93 -21.89
CA SER A 63 15.05 -2.27 -21.76
C SER A 63 13.61 -2.42 -22.22
N ILE A 64 12.94 -1.35 -22.69
CA ILE A 64 11.56 -1.48 -23.17
C ILE A 64 11.59 -1.73 -24.67
N VAL A 65 11.83 -2.96 -24.99
CA VAL A 65 11.92 -3.44 -26.35
C VAL A 65 10.54 -3.44 -27.04
N GLN A 66 9.45 -3.33 -26.26
CA GLN A 66 8.11 -3.68 -26.76
C GLN A 66 7.05 -2.60 -26.53
N GLU A 67 7.46 -1.33 -26.47
CA GLU A 67 6.53 -0.19 -26.29
C GLU A 67 5.33 -0.21 -27.26
N ALA A 68 5.54 -0.71 -28.47
CA ALA A 68 4.49 -0.78 -29.47
C ALA A 68 3.31 -1.70 -29.11
N TYR A 69 3.50 -2.59 -28.14
CA TYR A 69 2.47 -3.50 -27.67
C TYR A 69 1.70 -2.95 -26.47
N ILE A 70 2.24 -1.94 -25.78
CA ILE A 70 1.58 -1.36 -24.61
C ILE A 70 0.44 -0.47 -25.08
N GLN A 71 -0.78 -0.77 -24.65
CA GLN A 71 -1.95 0.01 -25.04
C GLN A 71 -1.95 1.39 -24.40
N ASP A 72 -2.54 2.35 -25.10
CA ASP A 72 -2.81 3.68 -24.56
C ASP A 72 -4.29 3.77 -24.20
N TYR A 73 -4.56 4.19 -22.95
CA TYR A 73 -5.91 4.36 -22.44
C TYR A 73 -5.91 5.28 -21.21
N THR A 74 -6.90 6.16 -21.18
CA THR A 74 -7.15 7.04 -20.03
C THR A 74 -8.64 7.00 -19.71
N PRO A 75 -9.05 6.72 -18.47
CA PRO A 75 -10.46 6.68 -18.10
C PRO A 75 -11.11 8.06 -18.15
N ALA A 76 -12.44 8.07 -18.21
CA ALA A 76 -13.23 9.31 -18.29
C ALA A 76 -13.28 10.08 -16.98
N GLY A 77 -13.01 9.42 -15.84
CA GLY A 77 -13.13 9.98 -14.51
C GLY A 77 -14.53 9.81 -13.89
N PHE A 78 -14.64 10.13 -12.60
CA PHE A 78 -15.92 10.08 -11.90
C PHE A 78 -16.83 11.23 -12.32
N THR A 79 -18.11 10.91 -12.42
CA THR A 79 -19.18 11.89 -12.62
C THR A 79 -20.19 11.83 -11.45
N ASP A 80 -21.13 12.76 -11.44
CA ASP A 80 -22.26 12.72 -10.50
C ASP A 80 -23.35 11.77 -11.05
N SER A 81 -23.12 10.48 -10.88
CA SER A 81 -24.03 9.41 -11.33
C SER A 81 -24.15 8.31 -10.26
N ASP A 82 -25.19 7.48 -10.39
CA ASP A 82 -25.44 6.34 -9.51
C ASP A 82 -24.71 5.05 -9.96
N LYS A 83 -23.79 5.16 -10.89
CA LYS A 83 -22.97 4.02 -11.33
C LYS A 83 -21.94 3.63 -10.26
N GLU A 84 -21.58 2.35 -10.22
CA GLU A 84 -20.44 1.90 -9.42
C GLU A 84 -19.15 2.57 -9.89
N LYS A 85 -18.29 2.91 -8.94
CA LYS A 85 -17.08 3.71 -9.13
C LYS A 85 -15.83 2.95 -8.70
N ALA A 86 -14.90 2.79 -9.62
CA ALA A 86 -13.61 2.13 -9.38
C ALA A 86 -12.47 3.17 -9.37
N LEU A 87 -11.78 3.29 -8.24
CA LEU A 87 -10.63 4.16 -8.06
C LEU A 87 -9.34 3.36 -8.19
N PHE A 88 -8.57 3.63 -9.24
CA PHE A 88 -7.26 3.04 -9.48
C PHE A 88 -6.16 3.90 -8.90
N ILE A 89 -5.39 3.35 -7.95
CA ILE A 89 -4.22 3.99 -7.34
C ILE A 89 -2.98 3.31 -7.90
N ILE A 90 -2.28 4.00 -8.80
CA ILE A 90 -1.19 3.42 -9.60
C ILE A 90 0.16 3.98 -9.17
N GLY A 91 1.07 3.08 -8.81
CA GLY A 91 2.42 3.41 -8.41
C GLY A 91 3.48 2.71 -9.27
N ASP A 92 3.63 3.10 -10.53
CA ASP A 92 4.77 2.71 -11.36
C ASP A 92 5.20 3.91 -12.23
N PRO A 93 6.46 4.35 -12.14
CA PRO A 93 6.98 5.46 -12.94
C PRO A 93 7.11 5.15 -14.44
N ARG A 94 6.96 3.89 -14.83
CA ARG A 94 7.23 3.40 -16.19
C ARG A 94 5.93 3.19 -16.97
N HIS A 95 5.37 4.26 -17.55
CA HIS A 95 4.07 4.25 -18.26
C HIS A 95 4.01 3.30 -19.46
N ASN A 96 5.14 2.82 -19.92
CA ASN A 96 5.29 1.86 -20.99
C ASN A 96 5.63 0.44 -20.51
N SER A 97 5.32 0.13 -19.25
CA SER A 97 5.51 -1.19 -18.67
C SER A 97 4.28 -2.09 -18.84
N VAL A 98 4.50 -3.40 -18.70
CA VAL A 98 3.43 -4.40 -18.65
C VAL A 98 2.43 -4.10 -17.52
N LEU A 99 2.90 -3.55 -16.39
CA LEU A 99 2.00 -3.17 -15.30
C LEU A 99 1.02 -2.06 -15.72
N TRP A 100 1.50 -1.05 -16.45
CA TRP A 100 0.62 -0.01 -16.99
C TRP A 100 -0.33 -0.54 -18.03
N ASP A 101 0.10 -1.51 -18.83
CA ASP A 101 -0.80 -2.20 -19.77
C ASP A 101 -1.92 -2.93 -19.03
N MET A 102 -1.58 -3.66 -17.98
CA MET A 102 -2.59 -4.31 -17.11
C MET A 102 -3.54 -3.29 -16.46
N ALA A 103 -3.01 -2.16 -15.95
CA ALA A 103 -3.85 -1.11 -15.38
C ALA A 103 -4.84 -0.56 -16.41
N ARG A 104 -4.37 -0.24 -17.62
CA ARG A 104 -5.19 0.28 -18.72
C ARG A 104 -6.21 -0.75 -19.20
N THR A 105 -5.81 -2.02 -19.28
CA THR A 105 -6.72 -3.13 -19.58
C THR A 105 -7.85 -3.20 -18.58
N ALA A 106 -7.53 -3.18 -17.28
CA ALA A 106 -8.51 -3.27 -16.22
C ALA A 106 -9.46 -2.05 -16.22
N MET A 107 -8.93 -0.84 -16.31
CA MET A 107 -9.72 0.39 -16.36
C MET A 107 -10.71 0.38 -17.53
N LYS A 108 -10.19 0.06 -18.73
CA LYS A 108 -11.02 -0.03 -19.93
C LYS A 108 -12.11 -1.08 -19.81
N HIS A 109 -11.76 -2.27 -19.31
CA HIS A 109 -12.72 -3.36 -19.11
C HIS A 109 -13.84 -2.97 -18.15
N MET A 110 -13.51 -2.33 -17.02
CA MET A 110 -14.50 -1.89 -16.05
C MET A 110 -15.43 -0.80 -16.60
N GLU A 111 -14.91 0.16 -17.40
CA GLU A 111 -15.77 1.15 -18.08
C GLU A 111 -16.66 0.49 -19.14
N GLU A 112 -16.16 -0.46 -19.92
CA GLU A 112 -16.96 -1.22 -20.89
C GLU A 112 -18.07 -2.04 -20.22
N LYS A 113 -17.89 -2.45 -18.96
CA LYS A 113 -18.90 -3.10 -18.13
C LYS A 113 -19.85 -2.14 -17.42
N GLY A 114 -19.64 -0.83 -17.56
CA GLY A 114 -20.57 0.19 -17.11
C GLY A 114 -20.19 0.93 -15.82
N MET A 115 -19.07 0.63 -15.20
CA MET A 115 -18.54 1.40 -14.07
C MET A 115 -18.00 2.75 -14.50
N GLU A 116 -17.92 3.70 -13.58
CA GLU A 116 -17.07 4.88 -13.72
C GLU A 116 -15.69 4.58 -13.15
N VAL A 117 -14.66 5.04 -13.83
CA VAL A 117 -13.27 4.78 -13.44
C VAL A 117 -12.51 6.09 -13.28
N GLU A 118 -11.87 6.28 -12.13
CA GLU A 118 -10.94 7.37 -11.85
C GLU A 118 -9.55 6.82 -11.63
N MET A 119 -8.54 7.53 -12.13
CA MET A 119 -7.14 7.11 -12.05
C MET A 119 -6.31 8.10 -11.23
N ARG A 120 -5.55 7.58 -10.30
CA ARG A 120 -4.55 8.31 -9.51
C ARG A 120 -3.16 7.78 -9.87
N ASP A 121 -2.52 8.40 -10.85
CA ASP A 121 -1.12 8.16 -11.16
C ASP A 121 -0.23 8.92 -10.20
N LEU A 122 0.26 8.22 -9.19
CA LEU A 122 0.99 8.84 -8.08
C LEU A 122 2.29 9.52 -8.52
N TYR A 123 2.91 9.06 -9.60
CA TYR A 123 4.13 9.67 -10.13
C TYR A 123 3.84 10.95 -10.93
N THR A 124 2.85 10.92 -11.83
CA THR A 124 2.43 12.13 -12.57
C THR A 124 1.86 13.21 -11.64
N MET A 125 1.17 12.80 -10.57
CA MET A 125 0.68 13.70 -9.52
C MET A 125 1.81 14.29 -8.67
N ASN A 126 3.01 13.77 -8.78
CA ASN A 126 4.12 14.11 -7.89
C ASN A 126 3.73 13.93 -6.39
N PHE A 127 3.04 12.83 -6.10
CA PHE A 127 2.58 12.55 -4.74
C PHE A 127 3.77 12.38 -3.80
N ASN A 128 3.78 13.14 -2.70
CA ASN A 128 4.81 13.01 -1.67
C ASN A 128 4.47 11.86 -0.70
N PRO A 129 5.18 10.71 -0.78
CA PRO A 129 4.88 9.55 0.07
C PRO A 129 5.42 9.69 1.50
N VAL A 130 6.22 10.72 1.79
CA VAL A 130 6.87 10.86 3.09
C VAL A 130 5.88 11.38 4.12
N LEU A 131 5.66 10.60 5.18
CA LEU A 131 4.85 11.00 6.31
C LEU A 131 5.52 12.17 7.05
N SER A 132 4.76 13.23 7.30
CA SER A 132 5.19 14.37 8.09
C SER A 132 4.42 14.45 9.41
N ALA A 133 4.85 15.30 10.34
CA ALA A 133 4.11 15.51 11.58
C ALA A 133 2.69 16.06 11.35
N ALA A 134 2.45 16.79 10.25
CA ALA A 134 1.14 17.30 9.88
C ALA A 134 0.16 16.20 9.47
N ASP A 135 0.67 15.08 8.94
CA ASP A 135 -0.15 13.94 8.55
C ASP A 135 -0.79 13.22 9.77
N PHE A 136 -0.28 13.49 10.97
CA PHE A 136 -0.87 13.01 12.24
C PHE A 136 -1.92 13.98 12.81
N TYR A 137 -2.68 14.66 11.97
CA TYR A 137 -3.72 15.61 12.36
C TYR A 137 -4.74 15.04 13.37
N TYR A 138 -4.96 13.74 13.34
CA TYR A 138 -5.87 13.02 14.22
C TYR A 138 -5.28 12.71 15.62
N ALA A 139 -3.96 12.82 15.81
CA ALA A 139 -3.29 12.34 17.03
C ALA A 139 -3.53 13.25 18.24
N LYS A 140 -3.71 14.54 17.99
CA LYS A 140 -3.97 15.52 19.05
C LYS A 140 -5.46 15.68 19.23
N ASP A 141 -6.01 15.13 20.31
CA ASP A 141 -7.42 15.25 20.72
C ASP A 141 -8.48 14.92 19.64
N GLY A 142 -8.04 14.47 18.47
CA GLY A 142 -8.88 14.08 17.35
C GLY A 142 -9.61 15.25 16.67
N GLN A 143 -9.10 16.48 16.80
CA GLN A 143 -9.70 17.69 16.27
C GLN A 143 -8.98 18.28 15.04
N GLY A 144 -7.91 17.66 14.60
CA GLY A 144 -7.18 18.09 13.41
C GLY A 144 -7.87 17.71 12.10
N GLU A 145 -7.42 18.34 11.02
CA GLU A 145 -7.88 18.08 9.66
C GLU A 145 -6.69 17.64 8.78
N PRO A 146 -6.91 16.82 7.75
CA PRO A 146 -5.87 16.50 6.77
C PRO A 146 -5.44 17.74 5.98
N THR A 147 -4.26 17.70 5.38
CA THR A 147 -3.86 18.71 4.39
C THR A 147 -4.78 18.65 3.17
N ALA A 148 -4.86 19.76 2.43
CA ALA A 148 -5.85 19.88 1.34
C ALA A 148 -5.66 18.82 0.23
N ASP A 149 -4.43 18.44 -0.06
CA ASP A 149 -4.09 17.38 -1.00
C ASP A 149 -4.57 16.00 -0.51
N ILE A 150 -4.32 15.68 0.76
CA ILE A 150 -4.79 14.43 1.37
C ILE A 150 -6.32 14.41 1.45
N LYS A 151 -6.94 15.56 1.78
CA LYS A 151 -8.41 15.66 1.81
C LYS A 151 -9.02 15.39 0.44
N ALA A 152 -8.41 15.88 -0.63
CA ALA A 152 -8.89 15.64 -2.00
C ALA A 152 -8.84 14.14 -2.35
N GLU A 153 -7.77 13.43 -1.95
CA GLU A 153 -7.67 11.98 -2.14
C GLU A 153 -8.72 11.23 -1.30
N GLN A 154 -8.93 11.64 -0.04
CA GLN A 154 -9.98 11.07 0.82
C GLN A 154 -11.38 11.27 0.24
N ASP A 155 -11.63 12.40 -0.43
CA ASP A 155 -12.92 12.68 -1.07
C ASP A 155 -13.15 11.75 -2.28
N LEU A 156 -12.10 11.43 -3.06
CA LEU A 156 -12.18 10.43 -4.13
C LEU A 156 -12.39 9.02 -3.57
N VAL A 157 -11.63 8.65 -2.55
CA VAL A 157 -11.83 7.36 -1.85
C VAL A 157 -13.26 7.25 -1.31
N SER A 158 -13.82 8.34 -0.79
CA SER A 158 -15.20 8.34 -0.27
C SER A 158 -16.24 8.09 -1.35
N GLN A 159 -16.01 8.58 -2.57
CA GLN A 159 -16.90 8.39 -3.72
C GLN A 159 -16.80 6.99 -4.33
N ALA A 160 -15.63 6.36 -4.23
CA ALA A 160 -15.39 5.06 -4.87
C ALA A 160 -16.11 3.92 -4.13
N ASP A 161 -16.59 2.93 -4.87
CA ASP A 161 -17.06 1.65 -4.36
C ASP A 161 -15.93 0.61 -4.33
N HIS A 162 -14.99 0.72 -5.26
CA HIS A 162 -13.90 -0.22 -5.46
C HIS A 162 -12.55 0.49 -5.41
N LEU A 163 -11.66 0.04 -4.52
CA LEU A 163 -10.30 0.56 -4.34
C LEU A 163 -9.31 -0.43 -4.96
N ILE A 164 -8.67 -0.04 -6.05
CA ILE A 164 -7.80 -0.91 -6.84
C ILE A 164 -6.37 -0.36 -6.79
N PHE A 165 -5.49 -1.09 -6.13
CA PHE A 165 -4.07 -0.75 -6.01
C PHE A 165 -3.27 -1.45 -7.09
N VAL A 166 -2.50 -0.68 -7.86
CA VAL A 166 -1.70 -1.19 -8.99
C VAL A 166 -0.23 -0.83 -8.77
N TYR A 167 0.63 -1.83 -8.61
CA TYR A 167 2.04 -1.59 -8.33
C TYR A 167 2.94 -2.78 -8.68
N PRO A 168 4.24 -2.53 -8.99
CA PRO A 168 5.20 -3.60 -9.14
C PRO A 168 5.60 -4.14 -7.76
N ASN A 169 5.84 -5.44 -7.68
CA ASN A 169 6.38 -6.07 -6.50
C ASN A 169 7.90 -5.86 -6.44
N TRP A 170 8.34 -4.86 -5.69
CA TRP A 170 9.75 -4.64 -5.42
C TRP A 170 10.08 -4.97 -3.98
N HIS A 171 11.08 -5.84 -3.80
CA HIS A 171 11.47 -6.35 -2.48
C HIS A 171 10.32 -7.07 -1.73
N ASP A 172 9.56 -7.87 -2.46
CA ASP A 172 8.42 -8.65 -1.96
C ASP A 172 7.31 -7.81 -1.31
N SER A 173 7.17 -6.54 -1.71
CA SER A 173 6.21 -5.59 -1.16
C SER A 173 5.77 -4.55 -2.18
N GLU A 174 4.79 -3.75 -1.81
CA GLU A 174 4.44 -2.54 -2.54
C GLU A 174 5.57 -1.51 -2.52
N ILE A 175 5.70 -0.74 -3.58
CA ILE A 175 6.70 0.32 -3.66
C ILE A 175 6.35 1.49 -2.73
N SER A 176 7.37 2.24 -2.32
CA SER A 176 7.27 3.30 -1.30
C SER A 176 6.20 4.34 -1.56
N ILE A 177 5.95 4.71 -2.83
CA ILE A 177 4.94 5.72 -3.14
C ILE A 177 3.51 5.23 -2.84
N VAL A 178 3.22 3.96 -3.11
CA VAL A 178 1.92 3.33 -2.78
C VAL A 178 1.79 3.15 -1.29
N LYS A 179 2.85 2.71 -0.62
CA LYS A 179 2.88 2.58 0.83
C LYS A 179 2.62 3.92 1.51
N GLY A 180 3.31 4.98 1.09
CA GLY A 180 3.11 6.33 1.61
C GLY A 180 1.71 6.88 1.31
N TYR A 181 1.14 6.58 0.14
CA TYR A 181 -0.25 6.91 -0.16
C TYR A 181 -1.21 6.25 0.84
N LYS A 182 -1.06 4.94 1.06
CA LYS A 182 -1.87 4.22 2.05
C LYS A 182 -1.72 4.82 3.46
N GLU A 183 -0.50 5.12 3.88
CA GLU A 183 -0.22 5.68 5.21
C GLU A 183 -0.81 7.08 5.43
N LYS A 184 -0.83 7.92 4.40
CA LYS A 184 -1.31 9.30 4.49
C LYS A 184 -2.82 9.43 4.26
N VAL A 185 -3.35 8.76 3.25
CA VAL A 185 -4.75 8.88 2.86
C VAL A 185 -5.66 8.05 3.76
N PHE A 186 -5.27 6.79 4.05
CA PHE A 186 -6.07 5.89 4.88
C PHE A 186 -5.78 6.05 6.38
N ALA A 187 -5.72 7.31 6.80
CA ALA A 187 -5.39 7.69 8.16
C ALA A 187 -6.52 7.35 9.16
N LYS A 188 -6.14 7.33 10.45
CA LYS A 188 -7.09 7.22 11.56
C LYS A 188 -8.14 8.34 11.48
N LYS A 189 -9.38 8.05 11.82
CA LYS A 189 -10.57 8.91 11.70
C LYS A 189 -11.16 8.99 10.29
N PHE A 190 -10.44 8.52 9.28
CA PHE A 190 -10.94 8.40 7.92
C PHE A 190 -11.18 6.92 7.55
N ALA A 191 -10.14 6.10 7.54
CA ALA A 191 -10.28 4.69 7.16
C ALA A 191 -10.56 3.77 8.36
N TYR A 192 -10.19 4.17 9.55
CA TYR A 192 -10.37 3.40 10.79
C TYR A 192 -10.40 4.29 12.03
N GLN A 193 -10.89 3.75 13.15
CA GLN A 193 -10.92 4.45 14.43
C GLN A 193 -10.79 3.46 15.61
N ASP A 194 -10.67 4.00 16.83
CA ASP A 194 -10.80 3.19 18.04
C ASP A 194 -12.26 2.79 18.23
N GLY A 195 -12.49 1.50 18.36
CA GLY A 195 -13.78 0.90 18.66
C GLY A 195 -13.81 0.25 20.04
N ALA A 196 -14.96 -0.25 20.46
CA ALA A 196 -15.14 -0.86 21.77
C ALA A 196 -14.31 -2.14 21.98
N ASN A 197 -13.97 -2.86 20.92
CA ASN A 197 -13.26 -4.14 20.95
C ASN A 197 -11.92 -4.13 20.20
N GLY A 198 -11.33 -2.95 20.01
CA GLY A 198 -10.12 -2.75 19.21
C GLY A 198 -10.34 -1.71 18.11
N LEU A 199 -9.60 -1.81 17.02
CA LEU A 199 -9.79 -0.93 15.88
C LEU A 199 -11.04 -1.30 15.08
N GLU A 200 -11.75 -0.29 14.60
CA GLU A 200 -12.93 -0.41 13.75
C GLU A 200 -12.66 0.24 12.41
N GLY A 201 -12.83 -0.51 11.32
CA GLY A 201 -12.74 0.02 9.96
C GLY A 201 -13.98 0.83 9.58
N LEU A 202 -13.79 1.91 8.84
CA LEU A 202 -14.83 2.87 8.48
C LEU A 202 -15.28 2.80 7.01
N LEU A 203 -14.54 2.06 6.16
CA LEU A 203 -14.79 1.95 4.72
C LEU A 203 -15.58 0.66 4.37
N LYS A 204 -16.65 0.40 5.13
CA LYS A 204 -17.38 -0.87 5.16
C LYS A 204 -18.09 -1.25 3.84
N ASP A 205 -18.43 -0.24 3.03
CA ASP A 205 -19.17 -0.45 1.79
C ASP A 205 -18.26 -0.51 0.54
N LYS A 206 -16.96 -0.64 0.77
CA LYS A 206 -15.97 -0.62 -0.32
C LYS A 206 -15.28 -1.97 -0.47
N SER A 207 -14.83 -2.29 -1.69
CA SER A 207 -13.94 -3.41 -1.94
C SER A 207 -12.48 -2.97 -2.03
N TYR A 208 -11.58 -3.91 -1.73
CA TYR A 208 -10.13 -3.79 -1.88
C TYR A 208 -9.65 -4.84 -2.87
N PHE A 209 -8.87 -4.41 -3.86
CA PHE A 209 -8.29 -5.29 -4.87
C PHE A 209 -6.88 -4.83 -5.24
N THR A 210 -6.01 -5.77 -5.63
CA THR A 210 -4.64 -5.46 -6.06
C THR A 210 -4.35 -6.05 -7.43
N ILE A 211 -3.71 -5.26 -8.30
CA ILE A 211 -3.06 -5.72 -9.53
C ILE A 211 -1.55 -5.56 -9.34
N MET A 212 -0.82 -6.65 -9.45
CA MET A 212 0.61 -6.67 -9.15
C MET A 212 1.41 -7.34 -10.26
N ASN A 213 2.52 -6.72 -10.66
CA ASN A 213 3.48 -7.29 -11.58
C ASN A 213 4.79 -7.59 -10.86
N CYS A 214 5.32 -8.78 -11.06
CA CYS A 214 6.57 -9.24 -10.50
C CYS A 214 7.58 -9.53 -11.62
N GLY A 215 8.86 -9.40 -11.29
CA GLY A 215 9.94 -9.88 -12.14
C GLY A 215 10.78 -10.87 -11.37
N TYR A 216 10.35 -12.08 -11.20
CA TYR A 216 10.81 -13.10 -10.26
C TYR A 216 10.28 -12.86 -8.85
N LEU A 217 9.11 -13.35 -8.57
CA LEU A 217 8.54 -13.34 -7.23
C LEU A 217 9.52 -14.01 -6.24
N GLY A 218 9.67 -13.40 -5.07
CA GLY A 218 10.67 -13.85 -4.11
C GLY A 218 12.09 -13.33 -4.36
N GLY A 219 12.26 -12.23 -5.11
CA GLY A 219 13.53 -11.54 -5.30
C GLY A 219 14.59 -12.35 -6.04
N GLY A 220 14.20 -13.21 -6.98
CA GLY A 220 15.14 -14.03 -7.75
C GLY A 220 15.76 -15.19 -6.98
N ARG A 221 15.22 -15.54 -5.82
CA ARG A 221 15.71 -16.68 -4.99
C ARG A 221 15.37 -18.05 -5.55
N GLY A 222 14.91 -18.09 -6.75
CA GLY A 222 14.57 -19.29 -7.49
C GLY A 222 13.34 -19.06 -8.37
N TYR A 223 13.19 -19.93 -9.33
CA TYR A 223 12.02 -19.93 -10.19
C TYR A 223 10.79 -20.42 -9.42
N ILE A 224 9.71 -19.67 -9.46
CA ILE A 224 8.45 -19.99 -8.79
C ILE A 224 7.24 -19.92 -9.72
N GLY A 225 7.47 -19.71 -10.99
CA GLY A 225 6.46 -19.48 -11.99
C GLY A 225 6.84 -18.32 -12.91
N ASP A 226 6.21 -18.22 -14.05
CA ASP A 226 6.44 -17.19 -15.06
C ASP A 226 5.15 -16.70 -15.67
N GLY A 227 4.21 -16.39 -14.84
CA GLY A 227 2.96 -15.85 -15.30
C GLY A 227 1.77 -16.22 -14.43
N VAL A 228 0.63 -15.75 -14.85
CA VAL A 228 -0.63 -15.98 -14.16
C VAL A 228 -1.08 -17.42 -14.31
N GLY A 229 -1.51 -18.02 -13.21
CA GLY A 229 -2.11 -19.34 -13.20
C GLY A 229 -1.14 -20.50 -13.18
N ILE A 230 0.15 -20.26 -12.95
CA ILE A 230 1.08 -21.35 -12.69
C ILE A 230 0.86 -21.83 -11.26
N GLU A 231 0.41 -23.07 -11.16
CA GLU A 231 0.18 -23.76 -9.89
C GLU A 231 1.44 -24.54 -9.51
N ASP A 232 2.18 -24.02 -8.53
CA ASP A 232 3.21 -24.77 -7.83
C ASP A 232 3.23 -24.41 -6.34
N GLU A 233 3.89 -25.24 -5.52
CA GLU A 233 3.92 -25.07 -4.06
C GLU A 233 4.53 -23.72 -3.63
N LYS A 234 5.50 -23.19 -4.38
CA LYS A 234 6.11 -21.89 -4.09
C LYS A 234 5.17 -20.75 -4.45
N TRP A 235 4.50 -20.83 -5.59
CA TRP A 235 3.49 -19.88 -6.00
C TRP A 235 2.41 -19.79 -4.94
N ASP A 236 1.83 -20.91 -4.53
CA ASP A 236 0.80 -20.98 -3.50
C ASP A 236 1.28 -20.39 -2.17
N THR A 237 2.54 -20.59 -1.81
CA THR A 237 3.11 -20.00 -0.60
C THR A 237 3.08 -18.47 -0.65
N TYR A 238 3.46 -17.85 -1.78
CA TYR A 238 3.42 -16.41 -1.94
C TYR A 238 1.97 -15.89 -2.01
N MET A 239 1.10 -16.56 -2.76
CA MET A 239 -0.30 -16.16 -2.87
C MET A 239 -1.00 -16.21 -1.50
N ASN A 240 -0.72 -17.22 -0.70
CA ASN A 240 -1.21 -17.31 0.67
C ASN A 240 -0.65 -16.20 1.58
N ALA A 241 0.63 -15.86 1.44
CA ALA A 241 1.22 -14.75 2.19
C ALA A 241 0.57 -13.40 1.82
N PHE A 242 0.40 -13.10 0.54
CA PHE A 242 -0.28 -11.90 0.09
C PHE A 242 -1.73 -11.86 0.57
N LYS A 243 -2.43 -12.99 0.51
CA LYS A 243 -3.81 -13.08 1.01
C LYS A 243 -3.92 -12.71 2.49
N VAL A 244 -2.98 -13.13 3.33
CA VAL A 244 -2.95 -12.76 4.76
C VAL A 244 -2.84 -11.24 4.92
N PHE A 245 -1.95 -10.58 4.18
CA PHE A 245 -1.80 -9.13 4.25
C PHE A 245 -3.00 -8.38 3.67
N ASP A 246 -3.58 -8.87 2.57
CA ASP A 246 -4.77 -8.26 1.96
C ASP A 246 -6.00 -8.41 2.87
N ASP A 247 -6.18 -9.57 3.50
CA ASP A 247 -7.25 -9.81 4.46
C ASP A 247 -7.10 -8.91 5.70
N ASP A 248 -5.88 -8.77 6.24
CA ASP A 248 -5.62 -7.93 7.40
C ASP A 248 -5.82 -6.43 7.09
N THR A 249 -5.31 -5.97 5.95
CA THR A 249 -5.52 -4.58 5.49
C THR A 249 -7.01 -4.29 5.28
N SER A 250 -7.74 -5.21 4.65
CA SER A 250 -9.17 -5.06 4.41
C SER A 250 -9.96 -5.04 5.71
N ALA A 251 -9.65 -5.93 6.64
CA ALA A 251 -10.27 -5.95 7.97
C ALA A 251 -9.98 -4.64 8.74
N PHE A 252 -8.76 -4.14 8.64
CA PHE A 252 -8.35 -2.89 9.28
C PHE A 252 -9.11 -1.67 8.77
N TRP A 253 -9.37 -1.59 7.46
CA TRP A 253 -10.15 -0.51 6.86
C TRP A 253 -11.67 -0.77 6.85
N GLY A 254 -12.08 -2.00 7.10
CA GLY A 254 -13.48 -2.44 7.02
C GLY A 254 -13.95 -2.75 5.61
N THR A 255 -13.05 -2.80 4.63
CA THR A 255 -13.36 -3.14 3.24
C THR A 255 -13.56 -4.65 3.06
N THR A 256 -14.13 -5.04 1.93
CA THR A 256 -14.17 -6.45 1.51
C THR A 256 -12.98 -6.76 0.61
N ASN A 257 -12.17 -7.75 0.97
CA ASN A 257 -11.07 -8.21 0.14
C ASN A 257 -11.58 -8.98 -1.09
N TYR A 258 -11.35 -8.43 -2.27
CA TYR A 258 -11.68 -9.05 -3.57
C TYR A 258 -10.48 -9.79 -4.18
N GLY A 259 -9.36 -9.85 -3.45
CA GLY A 259 -8.19 -10.61 -3.82
C GLY A 259 -7.14 -9.81 -4.59
N ARG A 260 -6.35 -10.56 -5.33
CA ARG A 260 -5.19 -10.01 -6.03
C ARG A 260 -4.99 -10.72 -7.36
N PHE A 261 -4.75 -9.96 -8.42
CA PHE A 261 -4.23 -10.46 -9.68
C PHE A 261 -2.71 -10.29 -9.70
N VAL A 262 -1.97 -11.36 -9.93
CA VAL A 262 -0.50 -11.33 -9.94
C VAL A 262 0.01 -11.85 -11.26
N ASN A 263 0.84 -11.06 -11.92
CA ASN A 263 1.63 -11.47 -13.07
C ASN A 263 3.11 -11.55 -12.68
N ASP A 264 3.76 -12.67 -12.97
CA ASP A 264 5.20 -12.83 -12.75
C ASP A 264 5.93 -13.07 -14.07
N ARG A 265 6.62 -12.05 -14.59
CA ARG A 265 7.48 -12.07 -15.79
C ARG A 265 6.81 -12.33 -17.14
N THR A 266 5.51 -12.26 -17.27
CA THR A 266 4.82 -12.51 -18.54
C THR A 266 4.21 -11.20 -19.07
N PRO A 267 4.50 -10.81 -20.33
CA PRO A 267 5.54 -11.37 -21.19
C PRO A 267 6.95 -11.03 -20.71
N GLY A 268 7.91 -11.90 -20.99
CA GLY A 268 9.34 -11.62 -20.78
C GLY A 268 9.83 -10.55 -21.78
N ASN A 269 10.75 -9.70 -21.34
CA ASN A 269 11.27 -8.60 -22.20
C ASN A 269 11.90 -9.08 -23.53
N GLU A 270 12.43 -10.30 -23.55
CA GLU A 270 13.09 -10.90 -24.72
C GLU A 270 12.23 -11.98 -25.38
N SER A 271 10.94 -12.07 -25.05
CA SER A 271 10.05 -13.06 -25.65
C SER A 271 9.87 -12.82 -27.14
N GLU A 272 10.07 -13.86 -27.94
CA GLU A 272 9.76 -13.83 -29.37
C GLU A 272 8.23 -13.78 -29.64
N ASN A 273 7.43 -14.18 -28.65
CA ASN A 273 5.96 -14.21 -28.71
C ASN A 273 5.30 -13.11 -27.89
N TYR A 274 6.02 -12.02 -27.62
CA TYR A 274 5.57 -10.95 -26.72
C TYR A 274 4.15 -10.47 -27.03
N GLY A 275 3.81 -10.28 -28.31
CA GLY A 275 2.48 -9.83 -28.74
C GLY A 275 1.37 -10.80 -28.36
N GLU A 276 1.60 -12.10 -28.49
CA GLU A 276 0.62 -13.14 -28.12
C GLU A 276 0.49 -13.25 -26.61
N GLU A 277 1.61 -13.21 -25.91
CA GLU A 277 1.66 -13.32 -24.44
C GLU A 277 0.97 -12.13 -23.75
N ILE A 278 1.16 -10.89 -24.25
CA ILE A 278 0.49 -9.73 -23.66
C ILE A 278 -1.02 -9.74 -23.91
N GLU A 279 -1.47 -10.20 -25.08
CA GLU A 279 -2.91 -10.37 -25.36
C GLU A 279 -3.52 -11.47 -24.47
N GLN A 280 -2.79 -12.55 -24.24
CA GLN A 280 -3.24 -13.59 -23.31
C GLN A 280 -3.33 -13.03 -21.87
N LEU A 281 -2.34 -12.27 -21.43
CA LEU A 281 -2.35 -11.61 -20.12
C LEU A 281 -3.55 -10.68 -19.93
N ARG A 282 -3.89 -9.89 -20.97
CA ARG A 282 -5.10 -9.04 -20.99
C ARG A 282 -6.37 -9.86 -20.86
N SER A 283 -6.45 -10.96 -21.60
CA SER A 283 -7.58 -11.87 -21.55
C SER A 283 -7.76 -12.50 -20.18
N ASP A 284 -6.67 -12.95 -19.57
CA ASP A 284 -6.68 -13.57 -18.24
C ASP A 284 -7.08 -12.56 -17.15
N LEU A 285 -6.57 -11.33 -17.24
CA LEU A 285 -6.95 -10.25 -16.34
C LEU A 285 -8.45 -9.92 -16.46
N ASN A 286 -8.96 -9.76 -17.68
CA ASN A 286 -10.38 -9.48 -17.93
C ASN A 286 -11.27 -10.60 -17.40
N ALA A 287 -10.91 -11.87 -17.63
CA ALA A 287 -11.64 -13.02 -17.11
C ALA A 287 -11.61 -13.07 -15.55
N PHE A 288 -10.50 -12.67 -14.96
CA PHE A 288 -10.39 -12.56 -13.50
C PHE A 288 -11.31 -11.44 -12.96
N LEU A 289 -11.30 -10.27 -13.59
CA LEU A 289 -12.17 -9.15 -13.21
C LEU A 289 -13.65 -9.49 -13.39
N ASP A 290 -14.02 -10.19 -14.47
CA ASP A 290 -15.39 -10.67 -14.67
C ASP A 290 -15.84 -11.57 -13.53
N LYS A 291 -14.99 -12.48 -13.08
CA LYS A 291 -15.28 -13.37 -11.96
C LYS A 291 -15.43 -12.61 -10.64
N VAL A 292 -14.67 -11.55 -10.42
CA VAL A 292 -14.62 -10.82 -9.15
C VAL A 292 -15.73 -9.78 -9.04
N TYR A 293 -16.02 -9.07 -10.13
CA TYR A 293 -16.89 -7.89 -10.11
C TYR A 293 -18.23 -8.06 -10.82
N PHE A 294 -18.33 -8.98 -11.79
CA PHE A 294 -19.46 -9.02 -12.72
C PHE A 294 -20.21 -10.36 -12.76
N ASN A 295 -19.88 -11.32 -11.88
CA ASN A 295 -20.56 -12.63 -11.77
C ASN A 295 -21.48 -12.72 -10.57
#